data_3cc3d87406cc68a834d1848a4c7bfefb
#
_entry.id   3cc3d87406cc68a834d1848a4c7bfefb
#
_cell.length_a   1.000
_cell.length_b   1.000
_cell.length_c   1.000
_cell.angle_alpha   90.00
_cell.angle_beta   90.00
_cell.angle_gamma   90.00
#
_symmetry.space_group_name_H-M   'P 1'
#
loop_
_entity.id
_entity.type
_entity.pdbx_description
1 polymer ?
#
loop_
_entity_poly.entity_id
_entity_poly.type
_entity_poly.pdbx_seq_one_letter_code
_entity_poly.pdbx_strand_id
1 'polypeptide(L)'
;MTYLTGIASAIGISHFSLCQSSDASTRSPRVVFSGIQPTGIPHLGNYLGALSNWVKLQKSSAPEDELLFSIVGWHALTLPQDPAALLAARRDMLAVILAIGIDPNRSIVFHQDHNPNHTELCWILNCITPMGKLRRMTTWKSRLAASRNAGSESEVDESLLNAGLFTYPVLQAADVLAYRATHVPVGEDQQQHLELTRDLADIFNRTFKAPSPMFPLPLYVSTKCAQAPSKRILSLKDPTSKMSKSSPDIQSRILLTDTAAHIKAKIRAAVTDSIQGITYDPVSRPGTSNLLTILAACSDSDVTEVARLYENKGHGHLKSDVADAVEELLKGPRAEFERIRHETQYLADVAARGAERARLRSEETLGEVRKRIGLA
;
A
#
# COMPACT_ATOMS: atom_id res chain seq x y z
N MET A 1 7.22 19.24 24.44
CA MET A 1 5.77 19.43 24.26
C MET A 1 5.36 20.80 23.67
N THR A 2 6.26 21.76 23.55
CA THR A 2 5.90 23.19 23.33
C THR A 2 6.18 23.71 21.90
N TYR A 3 6.79 22.95 21.01
CA TYR A 3 7.16 23.42 19.65
C TYR A 3 6.21 22.97 18.54
N LEU A 4 5.54 21.81 18.66
CA LEU A 4 4.55 21.36 17.68
C LEU A 4 3.19 22.04 17.87
N THR A 5 2.86 22.54 19.04
CA THR A 5 1.68 23.40 19.28
C THR A 5 1.81 24.77 18.62
N GLY A 6 3.04 25.24 18.36
CA GLY A 6 3.28 26.51 17.66
C GLY A 6 3.00 26.48 16.16
N ILE A 7 3.21 25.34 15.51
CA ILE A 7 2.93 25.19 14.07
C ILE A 7 1.43 24.99 13.83
N ALA A 8 0.76 24.25 14.70
CA ALA A 8 -0.71 24.05 14.62
C ALA A 8 -1.51 25.33 14.96
N SER A 9 -0.94 26.28 15.71
CA SER A 9 -1.60 27.54 16.09
C SER A 9 -1.38 28.67 15.08
N ALA A 10 -0.38 28.56 14.19
CA ALA A 10 -0.14 29.54 13.13
C ALA A 10 -0.92 29.24 11.85
N ILE A 11 -1.47 28.03 11.72
CA ILE A 11 -2.39 27.66 10.65
C ILE A 11 -3.77 27.66 11.29
N GLY A 12 -4.54 28.75 11.08
CA GLY A 12 -5.92 28.84 11.54
C GLY A 12 -6.66 27.58 11.10
N ILE A 13 -7.03 26.73 12.08
CA ILE A 13 -7.86 25.55 11.84
C ILE A 13 -9.25 26.06 11.44
N SER A 14 -9.40 26.41 10.17
CA SER A 14 -10.73 26.46 9.57
C SER A 14 -11.23 25.03 9.54
N HIS A 15 -12.31 24.77 10.23
CA HIS A 15 -13.06 23.52 10.24
C HIS A 15 -13.03 22.87 8.85
N PHE A 16 -12.38 21.73 8.75
CA PHE A 16 -12.45 20.86 7.60
C PHE A 16 -13.90 20.43 7.42
N SER A 17 -14.60 21.13 6.54
CA SER A 17 -15.82 20.59 5.95
C SER A 17 -15.39 19.43 5.06
N LEU A 18 -15.39 18.24 5.62
CA LEU A 18 -15.50 17.02 4.83
C LEU A 18 -16.61 17.27 3.81
N CYS A 19 -16.34 17.00 2.55
CA CYS A 19 -17.35 16.87 1.52
C CYS A 19 -18.24 15.66 1.91
N GLN A 20 -18.97 15.82 3.01
CA GLN A 20 -20.14 15.04 3.36
C GLN A 20 -21.25 15.64 2.48
N SER A 21 -21.44 15.05 1.31
CA SER A 21 -22.76 15.10 0.71
C SER A 21 -23.73 14.62 1.78
N SER A 22 -24.62 15.50 2.18
CA SER A 22 -25.69 15.29 3.16
C SER A 22 -26.77 14.36 2.61
N ASP A 23 -26.41 13.08 2.37
CA ASP A 23 -27.35 11.99 2.08
C ASP A 23 -26.83 10.70 2.72
N ALA A 24 -26.89 10.66 4.05
CA ALA A 24 -26.52 9.47 4.83
C ALA A 24 -27.56 8.33 4.77
N SER A 25 -28.68 8.52 4.05
CA SER A 25 -29.82 7.58 4.14
C SER A 25 -29.96 6.56 3.01
N THR A 26 -29.06 6.53 1.98
CA THR A 26 -29.20 5.60 0.83
C THR A 26 -27.91 5.00 0.29
N ARG A 27 -26.76 5.18 0.98
CA ARG A 27 -25.50 4.62 0.49
C ARG A 27 -25.39 3.12 0.78
N SER A 28 -25.20 2.30 -0.27
CA SER A 28 -24.87 0.89 -0.08
C SER A 28 -23.52 0.74 0.66
N PRO A 29 -23.40 -0.23 1.61
CA PRO A 29 -22.15 -0.52 2.30
C PRO A 29 -21.01 -0.78 1.31
N ARG A 30 -19.83 -0.25 1.61
CA ARG A 30 -18.61 -0.53 0.81
C ARG A 30 -17.96 -1.81 1.28
N VAL A 31 -17.48 -2.59 0.33
CA VAL A 31 -16.52 -3.67 0.58
C VAL A 31 -15.18 -3.20 0.04
N VAL A 32 -14.23 -2.99 0.93
CA VAL A 32 -12.91 -2.44 0.62
C VAL A 32 -11.87 -3.54 0.77
N PHE A 33 -11.10 -3.81 -0.27
CA PHE A 33 -10.00 -4.76 -0.24
C PHE A 33 -8.68 -4.08 -0.57
N SER A 34 -7.65 -4.36 0.21
CA SER A 34 -6.27 -3.95 -0.10
C SER A 34 -5.27 -5.01 0.36
N GLY A 35 -4.23 -5.22 -0.44
CA GLY A 35 -3.18 -6.19 -0.17
C GLY A 35 -1.79 -5.56 -0.07
N ILE A 36 -0.94 -6.13 0.79
CA ILE A 36 0.47 -5.75 0.90
C ILE A 36 1.36 -6.99 0.86
N GLN A 37 2.44 -6.92 0.08
CA GLN A 37 3.43 -8.00 0.03
C GLN A 37 4.30 -8.00 1.29
N PRO A 38 4.59 -9.18 1.86
CA PRO A 38 5.48 -9.33 3.02
C PRO A 38 6.94 -9.22 2.57
N THR A 39 7.38 -8.04 2.23
CA THR A 39 8.76 -7.77 1.76
C THR A 39 9.69 -7.29 2.87
N GLY A 40 9.43 -7.68 4.13
CA GLY A 40 10.14 -7.24 5.33
C GLY A 40 9.62 -5.91 5.89
N ILE A 41 10.36 -5.30 6.83
CA ILE A 41 9.94 -4.06 7.53
C ILE A 41 9.67 -2.93 6.53
N PRO A 42 8.50 -2.27 6.58
CA PRO A 42 8.19 -1.14 5.70
C PRO A 42 9.14 0.04 5.90
N HIS A 43 9.48 0.71 4.82
CA HIS A 43 10.13 2.02 4.88
C HIS A 43 9.09 3.15 4.88
N LEU A 44 9.55 4.38 5.18
CA LEU A 44 8.72 5.57 5.27
C LEU A 44 7.82 5.78 4.04
N GLY A 45 8.33 5.51 2.83
CA GLY A 45 7.54 5.59 1.61
C GLY A 45 6.39 4.57 1.54
N ASN A 46 6.56 3.36 2.07
CA ASN A 46 5.45 2.39 2.19
C ASN A 46 4.43 2.85 3.25
N TYR A 47 4.94 3.38 4.37
CA TYR A 47 4.07 3.87 5.44
C TYR A 47 3.19 5.02 4.96
N LEU A 48 3.79 6.09 4.43
CA LEU A 48 3.07 7.29 3.96
C LEU A 48 2.23 7.03 2.70
N GLY A 49 2.69 6.15 1.81
CA GLY A 49 2.02 5.86 0.54
C GLY A 49 0.83 4.91 0.63
N ALA A 50 0.86 3.96 1.58
CA ALA A 50 -0.17 2.93 1.68
C ALA A 50 -0.70 2.73 3.10
N LEU A 51 0.18 2.41 4.05
CA LEU A 51 -0.24 1.94 5.37
C LEU A 51 -0.98 3.01 6.19
N SER A 52 -0.52 4.26 6.17
CA SER A 52 -1.22 5.38 6.84
C SER A 52 -2.62 5.61 6.26
N ASN A 53 -2.80 5.35 4.96
CA ASN A 53 -4.11 5.45 4.32
C ASN A 53 -5.06 4.35 4.77
N TRP A 54 -4.56 3.14 5.08
CA TRP A 54 -5.38 2.08 5.67
C TRP A 54 -5.94 2.50 7.04
N VAL A 55 -5.10 3.12 7.87
CA VAL A 55 -5.51 3.64 9.19
C VAL A 55 -6.55 4.75 9.04
N LYS A 56 -6.31 5.71 8.12
CA LYS A 56 -7.28 6.79 7.82
C LYS A 56 -8.60 6.21 7.31
N LEU A 57 -8.53 5.23 6.41
CA LEU A 57 -9.69 4.55 5.85
C LEU A 57 -10.49 3.83 6.95
N GLN A 58 -9.81 3.07 7.83
CA GLN A 58 -10.48 2.41 8.95
C GLN A 58 -11.21 3.41 9.85
N LYS A 59 -10.57 4.54 10.17
CA LYS A 59 -11.17 5.58 11.03
C LYS A 59 -12.36 6.31 10.39
N SER A 60 -12.33 6.50 9.06
CA SER A 60 -13.35 7.25 8.32
C SER A 60 -14.47 6.39 7.75
N SER A 61 -14.34 5.07 7.78
CA SER A 61 -15.35 4.16 7.25
C SER A 61 -16.52 4.00 8.20
N ALA A 62 -17.73 3.98 7.64
CA ALA A 62 -18.94 3.74 8.39
C ALA A 62 -18.94 2.32 9.01
N PRO A 63 -19.66 2.08 10.11
CA PRO A 63 -19.68 0.77 10.78
C PRO A 63 -20.07 -0.39 9.87
N GLU A 64 -20.96 -0.15 8.92
CA GLU A 64 -21.46 -1.10 7.92
C GLU A 64 -20.48 -1.39 6.77
N ASP A 65 -19.44 -0.56 6.58
CA ASP A 65 -18.41 -0.81 5.58
C ASP A 65 -17.53 -1.99 6.00
N GLU A 66 -17.28 -2.91 5.09
CA GLU A 66 -16.41 -4.06 5.29
C GLU A 66 -14.98 -3.74 4.83
N LEU A 67 -13.99 -3.93 5.70
CA LEU A 67 -12.59 -3.62 5.42
C LEU A 67 -11.75 -4.89 5.49
N LEU A 68 -11.07 -5.23 4.39
CA LEU A 68 -10.22 -6.42 4.27
C LEU A 68 -8.80 -5.98 3.91
N PHE A 69 -7.87 -6.29 4.80
CA PHE A 69 -6.45 -6.02 4.62
C PHE A 69 -5.66 -7.33 4.61
N SER A 70 -5.08 -7.65 3.46
CA SER A 70 -4.43 -8.94 3.22
C SER A 70 -2.91 -8.83 3.12
N ILE A 71 -2.21 -9.75 3.77
CA ILE A 71 -0.78 -9.97 3.58
C ILE A 71 -0.64 -11.02 2.47
N VAL A 72 -0.22 -10.58 1.27
CA VAL A 72 -0.32 -11.39 0.05
C VAL A 72 0.92 -12.26 -0.18
N GLY A 73 0.95 -13.40 0.51
CA GLY A 73 2.04 -14.37 0.46
C GLY A 73 2.21 -15.02 -0.91
N TRP A 74 1.13 -15.41 -1.59
CA TRP A 74 1.19 -16.00 -2.93
C TRP A 74 1.82 -15.05 -3.95
N HIS A 75 1.59 -13.74 -3.84
CA HIS A 75 2.24 -12.75 -4.71
C HIS A 75 3.76 -12.66 -4.46
N ALA A 76 4.23 -12.95 -3.26
CA ALA A 76 5.66 -12.96 -2.98
C ALA A 76 6.38 -14.10 -3.71
N LEU A 77 5.72 -15.26 -3.89
CA LEU A 77 6.29 -16.43 -4.57
C LEU A 77 6.46 -16.26 -6.08
N THR A 78 5.95 -15.18 -6.67
CA THR A 78 6.14 -14.89 -8.10
C THR A 78 7.61 -14.62 -8.46
N LEU A 79 8.42 -14.33 -7.47
CA LEU A 79 9.88 -14.23 -7.54
C LEU A 79 10.52 -15.18 -6.52
N PRO A 80 11.75 -15.64 -6.74
CA PRO A 80 12.44 -16.51 -5.79
C PRO A 80 12.50 -15.90 -4.39
N GLN A 81 12.18 -16.69 -3.38
CA GLN A 81 12.18 -16.30 -1.96
C GLN A 81 13.01 -17.29 -1.14
N ASP A 82 13.72 -16.79 -0.14
CA ASP A 82 14.22 -17.64 0.95
C ASP A 82 13.05 -17.99 1.87
N PRO A 83 12.77 -19.27 2.15
CA PRO A 83 11.60 -19.67 2.94
C PRO A 83 11.59 -19.12 4.36
N ALA A 84 12.76 -19.08 5.03
CA ALA A 84 12.86 -18.59 6.40
C ALA A 84 12.67 -17.07 6.46
N ALA A 85 13.25 -16.33 5.51
CA ALA A 85 13.08 -14.90 5.39
C ALA A 85 11.61 -14.52 5.07
N LEU A 86 10.94 -15.28 4.18
CA LEU A 86 9.53 -15.05 3.86
C LEU A 86 8.63 -15.30 5.07
N LEU A 87 8.86 -16.38 5.82
CA LEU A 87 8.11 -16.68 7.04
C LEU A 87 8.24 -15.56 8.07
N ALA A 88 9.47 -15.08 8.32
CA ALA A 88 9.73 -13.96 9.21
C ALA A 88 9.05 -12.67 8.72
N ALA A 89 9.19 -12.35 7.44
CA ALA A 89 8.61 -11.14 6.84
C ALA A 89 7.08 -11.13 6.90
N ARG A 90 6.41 -12.28 6.76
CA ARG A 90 4.95 -12.42 6.91
C ARG A 90 4.50 -12.09 8.33
N ARG A 91 5.19 -12.62 9.34
CA ARG A 91 4.91 -12.36 10.75
C ARG A 91 5.17 -10.91 11.12
N ASP A 92 6.32 -10.38 10.69
CA ASP A 92 6.67 -8.98 10.92
C ASP A 92 5.66 -8.02 10.26
N MET A 93 5.18 -8.34 9.05
CA MET A 93 4.17 -7.52 8.37
C MET A 93 2.84 -7.50 9.13
N LEU A 94 2.39 -8.63 9.69
CA LEU A 94 1.20 -8.64 10.54
C LEU A 94 1.40 -7.76 11.79
N ALA A 95 2.55 -7.90 12.46
CA ALA A 95 2.89 -7.06 13.61
C ALA A 95 2.90 -5.57 13.25
N VAL A 96 3.45 -5.21 12.09
CA VAL A 96 3.43 -3.82 11.56
C VAL A 96 2.01 -3.32 11.36
N ILE A 97 1.14 -4.10 10.71
CA ILE A 97 -0.25 -3.69 10.43
C ILE A 97 -1.00 -3.39 11.74
N LEU A 98 -0.80 -4.22 12.76
CA LEU A 98 -1.40 -3.99 14.07
C LEU A 98 -0.76 -2.79 14.78
N ALA A 99 0.56 -2.66 14.73
CA ALA A 99 1.31 -1.60 15.39
C ALA A 99 0.99 -0.18 14.86
N ILE A 100 0.64 -0.07 13.58
CA ILE A 100 0.22 1.21 13.00
C ILE A 100 -1.22 1.59 13.35
N GLY A 101 -1.96 0.73 14.06
CA GLY A 101 -3.32 0.99 14.56
C GLY A 101 -4.46 0.39 13.75
N ILE A 102 -4.19 -0.63 12.93
CA ILE A 102 -5.29 -1.42 12.35
C ILE A 102 -5.86 -2.34 13.43
N ASP A 103 -7.13 -2.16 13.75
CA ASP A 103 -7.87 -2.97 14.72
C ASP A 103 -8.43 -4.23 14.03
N PRO A 104 -7.99 -5.44 14.44
CA PRO A 104 -8.46 -6.69 13.87
C PRO A 104 -9.92 -7.03 14.23
N ASN A 105 -10.52 -6.32 15.19
CA ASN A 105 -11.95 -6.46 15.48
C ASN A 105 -12.80 -5.64 14.48
N ARG A 106 -12.29 -4.49 14.05
CA ARG A 106 -12.96 -3.62 13.07
C ARG A 106 -12.72 -4.08 11.62
N SER A 107 -11.50 -4.51 11.32
CA SER A 107 -11.06 -4.90 9.97
C SER A 107 -10.75 -6.40 9.92
N ILE A 108 -10.93 -7.03 8.78
CA ILE A 108 -10.47 -8.40 8.55
C ILE A 108 -9.01 -8.33 8.11
N VAL A 109 -8.09 -8.70 9.00
CA VAL A 109 -6.65 -8.75 8.72
C VAL A 109 -6.22 -10.20 8.63
N PHE A 110 -5.64 -10.61 7.50
CA PHE A 110 -5.34 -12.03 7.27
C PHE A 110 -4.17 -12.25 6.31
N HIS A 111 -3.61 -13.46 6.35
CA HIS A 111 -2.68 -13.94 5.34
C HIS A 111 -3.44 -14.55 4.16
N GLN A 112 -3.18 -14.06 2.95
CA GLN A 112 -3.81 -14.55 1.71
C GLN A 112 -3.70 -16.07 1.55
N ASP A 113 -2.53 -16.61 1.87
CA ASP A 113 -2.20 -18.03 1.73
C ASP A 113 -2.90 -18.95 2.76
N HIS A 114 -3.57 -18.38 3.76
CA HIS A 114 -4.45 -19.11 4.67
C HIS A 114 -5.89 -19.26 4.15
N ASN A 115 -6.19 -18.70 2.99
CA ASN A 115 -7.50 -18.81 2.35
C ASN A 115 -7.36 -19.38 0.92
N PRO A 116 -7.67 -20.67 0.68
CA PRO A 116 -7.51 -21.31 -0.62
C PRO A 116 -8.43 -20.75 -1.71
N ASN A 117 -9.52 -20.06 -1.33
CA ASN A 117 -10.47 -19.50 -2.29
C ASN A 117 -9.84 -18.49 -3.27
N HIS A 118 -8.75 -17.84 -2.86
CA HIS A 118 -7.99 -16.94 -3.75
C HIS A 118 -7.38 -17.70 -4.94
N THR A 119 -6.76 -18.84 -4.68
CA THR A 119 -6.10 -19.65 -5.71
C THR A 119 -7.11 -20.40 -6.56
N GLU A 120 -8.21 -20.86 -5.98
CA GLU A 120 -9.31 -21.48 -6.73
C GLU A 120 -9.92 -20.48 -7.71
N LEU A 121 -10.30 -19.30 -7.24
CA LEU A 121 -10.85 -18.26 -8.11
C LEU A 121 -9.82 -17.80 -9.16
N CYS A 122 -8.55 -17.70 -8.78
CA CYS A 122 -7.48 -17.38 -9.72
C CYS A 122 -7.41 -18.39 -10.87
N TRP A 123 -7.52 -19.69 -10.58
CA TRP A 123 -7.55 -20.72 -11.61
C TRP A 123 -8.75 -20.54 -12.55
N ILE A 124 -9.94 -20.36 -12.00
CA ILE A 124 -11.17 -20.16 -12.78
C ILE A 124 -11.04 -18.92 -13.69
N LEU A 125 -10.53 -17.81 -13.13
CA LEU A 125 -10.31 -16.59 -13.91
C LEU A 125 -9.23 -16.77 -14.98
N ASN A 126 -8.16 -17.53 -14.73
CA ASN A 126 -7.14 -17.85 -15.73
C ASN A 126 -7.75 -18.55 -16.96
N CYS A 127 -8.73 -19.44 -16.75
CA CYS A 127 -9.39 -20.17 -17.87
C CYS A 127 -10.17 -19.25 -18.80
N ILE A 128 -10.56 -18.06 -18.38
CA ILE A 128 -11.30 -17.09 -19.21
C ILE A 128 -10.47 -15.84 -19.55
N THR A 129 -9.21 -15.77 -19.11
CA THR A 129 -8.35 -14.61 -19.35
C THR A 129 -7.68 -14.68 -20.70
N PRO A 130 -7.93 -13.72 -21.62
CA PRO A 130 -7.24 -13.70 -22.91
C PRO A 130 -5.74 -13.39 -22.74
N MET A 131 -4.87 -14.26 -23.27
CA MET A 131 -3.41 -14.09 -23.25
C MET A 131 -2.94 -12.72 -23.75
N GLY A 132 -3.62 -12.16 -24.76
CA GLY A 132 -3.30 -10.84 -25.29
C GLY A 132 -3.50 -9.71 -24.28
N LYS A 133 -4.38 -9.86 -23.28
CA LYS A 133 -4.52 -8.88 -22.18
C LYS A 133 -3.30 -8.94 -21.26
N LEU A 134 -2.86 -10.14 -20.87
CA LEU A 134 -1.68 -10.32 -20.01
C LEU A 134 -0.39 -9.83 -20.67
N ARG A 135 -0.20 -10.09 -21.96
CA ARG A 135 0.97 -9.61 -22.70
C ARG A 135 1.08 -8.09 -22.79
N ARG A 136 -0.03 -7.37 -22.73
CA ARG A 136 -0.03 -5.90 -22.70
C ARG A 136 0.31 -5.29 -21.34
N MET A 137 0.32 -6.11 -20.29
CA MET A 137 0.75 -5.66 -18.96
C MET A 137 2.26 -5.41 -18.95
N THR A 138 2.70 -4.23 -18.56
CA THR A 138 4.13 -3.86 -18.55
C THR A 138 4.84 -4.25 -17.26
N THR A 139 4.10 -4.40 -16.17
CA THR A 139 4.66 -4.58 -14.82
C THR A 139 5.43 -5.88 -14.61
N TRP A 140 5.10 -6.99 -15.32
CA TRP A 140 5.88 -8.22 -15.22
C TRP A 140 7.27 -8.05 -15.85
N LYS A 141 7.41 -7.26 -16.92
CA LYS A 141 8.71 -6.94 -17.55
C LYS A 141 9.61 -6.21 -16.59
N SER A 142 9.12 -5.11 -16.00
CA SER A 142 9.84 -4.33 -15.00
C SER A 142 10.27 -5.18 -13.79
N ARG A 143 9.39 -6.07 -13.29
CA ARG A 143 9.72 -6.96 -12.17
C ARG A 143 10.78 -7.99 -12.54
N LEU A 144 10.70 -8.58 -13.73
CA LEU A 144 11.70 -9.54 -14.19
C LEU A 144 13.06 -8.86 -14.40
N ALA A 145 13.09 -7.67 -15.03
CA ALA A 145 14.30 -6.87 -15.19
C ALA A 145 14.93 -6.54 -13.82
N ALA A 146 14.14 -6.05 -12.86
CA ALA A 146 14.62 -5.73 -11.52
C ALA A 146 15.18 -6.96 -10.77
N SER A 147 14.54 -8.13 -10.91
CA SER A 147 15.00 -9.37 -10.25
C SER A 147 16.32 -9.90 -10.82
N ARG A 148 16.67 -9.49 -12.03
CA ARG A 148 17.88 -9.93 -12.75
C ARG A 148 18.97 -8.88 -12.84
N ASN A 149 18.76 -7.69 -12.23
CA ASN A 149 19.65 -6.54 -12.39
C ASN A 149 19.94 -6.18 -13.87
N ALA A 150 18.94 -6.40 -14.75
CA ALA A 150 19.02 -6.05 -16.16
C ALA A 150 18.99 -4.53 -16.32
N GLY A 151 19.81 -4.00 -17.23
CA GLY A 151 19.92 -2.55 -17.47
C GLY A 151 18.68 -1.92 -18.07
N SER A 152 17.87 -2.69 -18.82
CA SER A 152 16.64 -2.22 -19.44
C SER A 152 15.58 -3.34 -19.56
N GLU A 153 14.30 -2.96 -19.70
CA GLU A 153 13.18 -3.89 -19.94
C GLU A 153 13.27 -4.59 -21.29
N SER A 154 13.98 -4.00 -22.26
CA SER A 154 14.17 -4.57 -23.60
C SER A 154 15.18 -5.71 -23.65
N GLU A 155 16.00 -5.86 -22.62
CA GLU A 155 17.02 -6.92 -22.50
C GLU A 155 16.49 -8.16 -21.77
N VAL A 156 15.22 -8.17 -21.40
CA VAL A 156 14.65 -9.26 -20.62
C VAL A 156 14.32 -10.44 -21.54
N ASP A 157 14.99 -11.56 -21.32
CA ASP A 157 14.69 -12.83 -21.97
C ASP A 157 13.38 -13.42 -21.43
N GLU A 158 12.35 -13.46 -22.27
CA GLU A 158 11.04 -14.01 -21.90
C GLU A 158 11.11 -15.52 -21.57
N SER A 159 12.14 -16.25 -22.01
CA SER A 159 12.34 -17.66 -21.64
C SER A 159 12.55 -17.86 -20.12
N LEU A 160 12.95 -16.82 -19.42
CA LEU A 160 13.15 -16.81 -17.99
C LEU A 160 11.90 -16.41 -17.19
N LEU A 161 10.79 -16.15 -17.87
CA LEU A 161 9.51 -15.72 -17.29
C LEU A 161 8.75 -16.93 -16.75
N ASN A 162 8.62 -17.02 -15.43
CA ASN A 162 7.78 -18.03 -14.81
C ASN A 162 6.28 -17.70 -14.95
N ALA A 163 5.45 -18.74 -15.10
CA ALA A 163 3.99 -18.59 -15.22
C ALA A 163 3.38 -17.71 -14.12
N GLY A 164 3.80 -17.89 -12.86
CA GLY A 164 3.30 -17.11 -11.74
C GLY A 164 3.59 -15.60 -11.89
N LEU A 165 4.78 -15.23 -12.38
CA LEU A 165 5.12 -13.82 -12.63
C LEU A 165 4.36 -13.26 -13.84
N PHE A 166 3.95 -14.10 -14.78
CA PHE A 166 3.14 -13.67 -15.91
C PHE A 166 1.66 -13.51 -15.56
N THR A 167 1.13 -14.41 -14.70
CA THR A 167 -0.31 -14.48 -14.39
C THR A 167 -0.69 -13.84 -13.06
N TYR A 168 0.25 -13.29 -12.26
CA TYR A 168 -0.09 -12.66 -10.98
C TYR A 168 -1.17 -11.56 -11.07
N PRO A 169 -1.37 -10.83 -12.20
CA PRO A 169 -2.48 -9.89 -12.29
C PRO A 169 -3.85 -10.56 -12.20
N VAL A 170 -3.95 -11.84 -12.62
CA VAL A 170 -5.17 -12.64 -12.47
C VAL A 170 -5.37 -13.06 -11.00
N LEU A 171 -4.29 -13.39 -10.30
CA LEU A 171 -4.35 -13.64 -8.85
C LEU A 171 -4.79 -12.38 -8.10
N GLN A 172 -4.30 -11.20 -8.49
CA GLN A 172 -4.75 -9.93 -7.91
C GLN A 172 -6.23 -9.65 -8.19
N ALA A 173 -6.71 -10.00 -9.38
CA ALA A 173 -8.14 -9.94 -9.69
C ALA A 173 -8.95 -10.90 -8.81
N ALA A 174 -8.47 -12.13 -8.61
CA ALA A 174 -9.10 -13.10 -7.71
C ALA A 174 -9.16 -12.59 -6.26
N ASP A 175 -8.09 -11.96 -5.76
CA ASP A 175 -8.05 -11.36 -4.42
C ASP A 175 -9.19 -10.35 -4.20
N VAL A 176 -9.43 -9.51 -5.20
CA VAL A 176 -10.47 -8.48 -5.16
C VAL A 176 -11.87 -9.09 -5.31
N LEU A 177 -12.04 -9.97 -6.29
CA LEU A 177 -13.34 -10.51 -6.70
C LEU A 177 -13.86 -11.58 -5.74
N ALA A 178 -12.98 -12.29 -5.01
CA ALA A 178 -13.39 -13.27 -3.99
C ALA A 178 -14.29 -12.66 -2.91
N TYR A 179 -14.12 -11.38 -2.63
CA TYR A 179 -14.92 -10.63 -1.65
C TYR A 179 -15.99 -9.75 -2.31
N ARG A 180 -16.14 -9.78 -3.62
CA ARG A 180 -16.97 -8.85 -4.38
C ARG A 180 -16.66 -7.40 -3.99
N ALA A 181 -15.38 -7.08 -3.82
CA ALA A 181 -14.96 -5.77 -3.36
C ALA A 181 -15.45 -4.68 -4.31
N THR A 182 -16.02 -3.64 -3.74
CA THR A 182 -16.54 -2.48 -4.48
C THR A 182 -15.49 -1.38 -4.61
N HIS A 183 -14.52 -1.34 -3.69
CA HIS A 183 -13.50 -0.29 -3.61
C HIS A 183 -12.12 -0.90 -3.35
N VAL A 184 -11.12 -0.46 -4.12
CA VAL A 184 -9.75 -0.95 -4.02
C VAL A 184 -8.79 0.23 -3.90
N PRO A 185 -8.30 0.54 -2.69
CA PRO A 185 -7.31 1.60 -2.48
C PRO A 185 -5.93 1.09 -2.92
N VAL A 186 -5.45 1.60 -4.06
CA VAL A 186 -4.15 1.22 -4.63
C VAL A 186 -3.40 2.43 -5.17
N GLY A 187 -2.08 2.32 -5.31
CA GLY A 187 -1.24 3.31 -5.97
C GLY A 187 -1.49 3.37 -7.49
N GLU A 188 -1.03 4.45 -8.12
CA GLU A 188 -1.19 4.67 -9.57
C GLU A 188 -0.57 3.55 -10.42
N ASP A 189 0.51 2.93 -9.95
CA ASP A 189 1.19 1.81 -10.59
C ASP A 189 0.35 0.53 -10.66
N GLN A 190 -0.76 0.45 -9.90
CA GLN A 190 -1.68 -0.69 -9.88
C GLN A 190 -2.94 -0.47 -10.73
N GLN A 191 -3.07 0.68 -11.37
CA GLN A 191 -4.27 1.02 -12.14
C GLN A 191 -4.56 0.01 -13.26
N GLN A 192 -3.53 -0.40 -14.02
CA GLN A 192 -3.68 -1.42 -15.08
C GLN A 192 -4.19 -2.77 -14.55
N HIS A 193 -3.75 -3.17 -13.35
CA HIS A 193 -4.22 -4.42 -12.73
C HIS A 193 -5.69 -4.32 -12.33
N LEU A 194 -6.14 -3.17 -11.86
CA LEU A 194 -7.54 -2.98 -11.52
C LEU A 194 -8.43 -2.90 -12.76
N GLU A 195 -7.94 -2.32 -13.87
CA GLU A 195 -8.62 -2.37 -15.16
C GLU A 195 -8.78 -3.82 -15.63
N LEU A 196 -7.72 -4.65 -15.51
CA LEU A 196 -7.82 -6.09 -15.81
C LEU A 196 -8.84 -6.77 -14.89
N THR A 197 -8.88 -6.43 -13.60
CA THR A 197 -9.86 -6.99 -12.66
C THR A 197 -11.29 -6.68 -13.11
N ARG A 198 -11.57 -5.44 -13.54
CA ARG A 198 -12.87 -5.03 -14.08
C ARG A 198 -13.22 -5.78 -15.36
N ASP A 199 -12.24 -5.93 -16.25
CA ASP A 199 -12.41 -6.71 -17.48
C ASP A 199 -12.77 -8.17 -17.18
N LEU A 200 -12.08 -8.80 -16.22
CA LEU A 200 -12.34 -10.20 -15.85
C LEU A 200 -13.70 -10.38 -15.17
N ALA A 201 -14.11 -9.43 -14.33
CA ALA A 201 -15.45 -9.40 -13.76
C ALA A 201 -16.52 -9.35 -14.86
N ASP A 202 -16.34 -8.48 -15.86
CA ASP A 202 -17.26 -8.33 -16.96
C ASP A 202 -17.26 -9.57 -17.89
N ILE A 203 -16.08 -10.13 -18.21
CA ILE A 203 -15.96 -11.38 -18.98
C ILE A 203 -16.69 -12.52 -18.27
N PHE A 204 -16.48 -12.69 -16.97
CA PHE A 204 -17.15 -13.72 -16.17
C PHE A 204 -18.68 -13.54 -16.21
N ASN A 205 -19.16 -12.33 -15.94
CA ASN A 205 -20.60 -12.01 -15.92
C ASN A 205 -21.27 -12.26 -17.28
N ARG A 206 -20.56 -12.05 -18.40
CA ARG A 206 -21.08 -12.32 -19.76
C ARG A 206 -21.00 -13.78 -20.15
N THR A 207 -19.96 -14.48 -19.70
CA THR A 207 -19.73 -15.89 -20.05
C THR A 207 -20.69 -16.80 -19.28
N PHE A 208 -20.83 -16.55 -17.96
CA PHE A 208 -21.68 -17.34 -17.06
C PHE A 208 -22.90 -16.54 -16.63
N LYS A 209 -23.81 -16.35 -17.61
CA LYS A 209 -24.99 -15.49 -17.46
C LYS A 209 -25.94 -15.98 -16.37
N ALA A 210 -26.44 -15.05 -15.55
CA ALA A 210 -27.49 -15.25 -14.58
C ALA A 210 -28.32 -13.96 -14.47
N PRO A 211 -29.49 -13.98 -13.78
CA PRO A 211 -30.37 -12.81 -13.65
C PRO A 211 -29.68 -11.58 -13.06
N SER A 212 -28.67 -11.77 -12.22
CA SER A 212 -27.84 -10.69 -11.66
C SER A 212 -26.35 -10.91 -11.93
N PRO A 213 -25.57 -9.83 -12.07
CA PRO A 213 -24.11 -9.95 -12.18
C PRO A 213 -23.51 -10.66 -10.97
N MET A 214 -22.50 -11.51 -11.19
CA MET A 214 -21.77 -12.17 -10.11
C MET A 214 -20.84 -11.19 -9.39
N PHE A 215 -20.05 -10.47 -10.18
CA PHE A 215 -19.04 -9.57 -9.70
C PHE A 215 -19.43 -8.11 -9.95
N PRO A 216 -19.28 -7.23 -8.95
CA PRO A 216 -19.32 -5.80 -9.19
C PRO A 216 -18.12 -5.41 -10.06
N LEU A 217 -18.18 -4.23 -10.68
CA LEU A 217 -17.01 -3.62 -11.31
C LEU A 217 -16.29 -2.75 -10.26
N PRO A 218 -15.18 -3.21 -9.67
CA PRO A 218 -14.55 -2.51 -8.57
C PRO A 218 -14.15 -1.08 -8.95
N LEU A 219 -14.39 -0.14 -8.03
CA LEU A 219 -13.98 1.25 -8.20
C LEU A 219 -12.53 1.43 -7.74
N TYR A 220 -11.77 2.15 -8.54
CA TYR A 220 -10.47 2.66 -8.12
C TYR A 220 -10.68 3.74 -7.07
N VAL A 221 -10.22 3.47 -5.85
CA VAL A 221 -10.09 4.50 -4.83
C VAL A 221 -8.66 5.00 -4.89
N SER A 222 -8.48 6.16 -5.53
CA SER A 222 -7.19 6.82 -5.46
C SER A 222 -6.83 7.01 -3.98
N THR A 223 -5.64 6.59 -3.59
CA THR A 223 -5.08 6.95 -2.29
C THR A 223 -4.88 8.46 -2.14
N LYS A 224 -5.15 9.22 -3.19
CA LYS A 224 -5.31 10.68 -3.20
C LYS A 224 -6.63 11.13 -2.56
N CYS A 225 -7.13 10.44 -1.54
CA CYS A 225 -8.22 10.98 -0.74
C CYS A 225 -7.71 12.27 -0.09
N ALA A 226 -8.17 13.40 -0.67
CA ALA A 226 -7.99 14.78 -0.23
C ALA A 226 -6.55 15.26 0.00
N GLN A 227 -6.04 16.03 -0.95
CA GLN A 227 -5.07 17.13 -0.77
C GLN A 227 -3.67 16.87 -0.16
N ALA A 228 -3.33 15.67 0.31
CA ALA A 228 -1.92 15.40 0.54
C ALA A 228 -1.33 14.81 -0.74
N PRO A 229 -0.27 15.38 -1.29
CA PRO A 229 0.48 14.71 -2.32
C PRO A 229 1.16 13.49 -1.67
N SER A 230 0.51 12.33 -1.66
CA SER A 230 1.21 11.06 -1.47
C SER A 230 2.07 10.81 -2.71
N LYS A 231 2.76 11.88 -3.11
CA LYS A 231 3.77 11.85 -4.13
C LYS A 231 4.82 10.87 -3.65
N ARG A 232 5.26 10.08 -4.56
CA ARG A 232 6.33 9.10 -4.45
C ARG A 232 7.47 9.63 -3.58
N ILE A 233 7.63 9.11 -2.36
CA ILE A 233 8.78 9.43 -1.51
C ILE A 233 10.03 8.89 -2.18
N LEU A 234 11.00 9.76 -2.37
CA LEU A 234 12.25 9.45 -3.07
C LEU A 234 13.33 8.99 -2.11
N SER A 235 14.36 8.35 -2.65
CA SER A 235 15.56 7.97 -1.91
C SER A 235 16.23 9.20 -1.30
N LEU A 236 16.74 9.08 -0.07
CA LEU A 236 17.47 10.17 0.59
C LEU A 236 18.85 10.41 -0.03
N LYS A 237 19.41 9.44 -0.77
CA LYS A 237 20.74 9.51 -1.38
C LYS A 237 20.69 9.75 -2.87
N ASP A 238 19.65 9.28 -3.53
CA ASP A 238 19.39 9.51 -4.94
C ASP A 238 17.96 9.98 -5.13
N PRO A 239 17.70 11.30 -5.08
CA PRO A 239 16.35 11.84 -5.16
C PRO A 239 15.73 11.79 -6.58
N THR A 240 16.35 11.08 -7.51
CA THR A 240 15.76 10.73 -8.82
C THR A 240 15.03 9.39 -8.78
N SER A 241 15.39 8.53 -7.84
CA SER A 241 14.83 7.20 -7.65
C SER A 241 13.85 7.13 -6.49
N LYS A 242 12.89 6.19 -6.56
CA LYS A 242 11.96 5.91 -5.46
C LYS A 242 12.70 5.32 -4.26
N MET A 243 12.32 5.70 -3.04
CA MET A 243 12.78 5.02 -1.83
C MET A 243 12.45 3.52 -1.92
N SER A 244 13.45 2.67 -1.78
CA SER A 244 13.35 1.22 -2.01
C SER A 244 14.09 0.43 -0.94
N LYS A 245 13.54 -0.75 -0.61
CA LYS A 245 14.20 -1.73 0.28
C LYS A 245 15.39 -2.41 -0.38
N SER A 246 15.36 -2.58 -1.70
CA SER A 246 16.40 -3.24 -2.48
C SER A 246 17.64 -2.38 -2.73
N SER A 247 17.61 -1.07 -2.38
CA SER A 247 18.80 -0.23 -2.47
C SER A 247 19.92 -0.79 -1.58
N PRO A 248 21.15 -0.94 -2.10
CA PRO A 248 22.27 -1.44 -1.30
C PRO A 248 22.66 -0.46 -0.17
N ASP A 249 22.45 0.85 -0.37
CA ASP A 249 22.72 1.85 0.64
C ASP A 249 21.55 1.95 1.65
N ILE A 250 21.79 1.51 2.88
CA ILE A 250 20.84 1.60 3.99
C ILE A 250 20.50 3.04 4.40
N GLN A 251 21.37 4.01 4.07
CA GLN A 251 21.13 5.43 4.33
C GLN A 251 20.14 6.05 3.35
N SER A 252 19.80 5.35 2.27
CA SER A 252 18.85 5.80 1.24
C SER A 252 17.40 5.79 1.70
N ARG A 253 17.09 5.10 2.82
CA ARG A 253 15.73 4.87 3.31
C ARG A 253 15.62 4.97 4.82
N ILE A 254 14.42 5.31 5.30
CA ILE A 254 14.05 5.25 6.71
C ILE A 254 13.11 4.07 6.89
N LEU A 255 13.42 3.16 7.80
CA LEU A 255 12.56 2.03 8.18
C LEU A 255 11.66 2.41 9.36
N LEU A 256 10.51 1.74 9.50
CA LEU A 256 9.63 1.89 10.66
C LEU A 256 10.37 1.65 11.99
N THR A 257 11.36 0.77 11.98
CA THR A 257 12.18 0.38 13.14
C THR A 257 13.40 1.25 13.38
N ASP A 258 13.67 2.25 12.55
CA ASP A 258 14.82 3.15 12.77
C ASP A 258 14.61 3.97 14.06
N THR A 259 15.64 4.02 14.89
CA THR A 259 15.65 4.85 16.10
C THR A 259 15.68 6.34 15.76
N ALA A 260 15.31 7.20 16.71
CA ALA A 260 15.40 8.66 16.55
C ALA A 260 16.80 9.12 16.10
N ALA A 261 17.86 8.51 16.64
CA ALA A 261 19.23 8.81 16.25
C ALA A 261 19.52 8.42 14.79
N HIS A 262 19.04 7.25 14.35
CA HIS A 262 19.18 6.81 12.96
C HIS A 262 18.40 7.71 11.99
N ILE A 263 17.15 8.07 12.33
CA ILE A 263 16.32 8.98 11.51
C ILE A 263 17.05 10.32 11.36
N LYS A 264 17.50 10.92 12.48
CA LYS A 264 18.23 12.19 12.47
C LYS A 264 19.50 12.13 11.63
N ALA A 265 20.29 11.06 11.77
CA ALA A 265 21.52 10.86 10.98
C ALA A 265 21.23 10.74 9.47
N LYS A 266 20.24 9.93 9.09
CA LYS A 266 19.83 9.71 7.70
C LYS A 266 19.29 10.99 7.05
N ILE A 267 18.42 11.73 7.72
CA ILE A 267 17.89 13.00 7.22
C ILE A 267 18.99 14.06 7.11
N ARG A 268 19.88 14.16 8.12
CA ARG A 268 21.02 15.09 8.03
C ARG A 268 21.89 14.81 6.81
N ALA A 269 22.13 13.54 6.50
CA ALA A 269 22.93 13.07 5.39
C ALA A 269 22.19 12.98 4.04
N ALA A 270 20.89 13.35 4.00
CA ALA A 270 20.09 13.36 2.77
C ALA A 270 20.63 14.37 1.78
N VAL A 271 20.61 14.03 0.49
CA VAL A 271 21.09 14.88 -0.59
C VAL A 271 20.15 16.08 -0.77
N THR A 272 20.71 17.27 -0.79
CA THR A 272 20.03 18.53 -1.10
C THR A 272 20.95 19.37 -2.00
N ASP A 273 20.38 20.35 -2.70
CA ASP A 273 21.13 21.31 -3.50
C ASP A 273 21.80 22.39 -2.62
N SER A 274 22.59 23.27 -3.25
CA SER A 274 23.30 24.39 -2.60
C SER A 274 22.61 25.74 -2.81
N ILE A 275 21.39 25.76 -3.39
CA ILE A 275 20.66 27.00 -3.68
C ILE A 275 20.13 27.58 -2.37
N GLN A 276 20.32 28.88 -2.17
CA GLN A 276 19.83 29.59 -1.00
C GLN A 276 18.30 29.67 -0.99
N GLY A 277 17.72 29.62 0.22
CA GLY A 277 16.28 29.54 0.42
C GLY A 277 15.72 28.16 0.11
N ILE A 278 14.50 27.91 0.53
CA ILE A 278 13.80 26.63 0.33
C ILE A 278 12.60 26.87 -0.56
N THR A 279 12.57 26.21 -1.72
CA THR A 279 11.46 26.24 -2.66
C THR A 279 11.09 24.82 -3.09
N TYR A 280 9.83 24.61 -3.42
CA TYR A 280 9.35 23.33 -3.95
C TYR A 280 9.47 23.33 -5.47
N ASP A 281 10.46 22.64 -5.98
CA ASP A 281 10.69 22.39 -7.42
C ASP A 281 11.23 20.96 -7.60
N PRO A 282 10.35 19.99 -7.88
CA PRO A 282 10.77 18.60 -8.04
C PRO A 282 11.73 18.32 -9.21
N VAL A 283 11.77 19.22 -10.20
CA VAL A 283 12.63 19.06 -11.39
C VAL A 283 14.04 19.57 -11.10
N SER A 284 14.15 20.81 -10.65
CA SER A 284 15.45 21.47 -10.45
C SER A 284 16.03 21.19 -9.05
N ARG A 285 15.19 20.90 -8.08
CA ARG A 285 15.57 20.70 -6.66
C ARG A 285 14.96 19.40 -6.07
N PRO A 286 15.20 18.23 -6.68
CA PRO A 286 14.49 17.00 -6.29
C PRO A 286 14.75 16.59 -4.84
N GLY A 287 15.95 16.78 -4.29
CA GLY A 287 16.30 16.45 -2.92
C GLY A 287 15.59 17.33 -1.89
N THR A 288 15.63 18.65 -2.09
CA THR A 288 14.92 19.63 -1.25
C THR A 288 13.41 19.41 -1.31
N SER A 289 12.87 19.20 -2.53
CA SER A 289 11.44 18.92 -2.74
C SER A 289 11.00 17.61 -2.11
N ASN A 290 11.87 16.57 -2.10
CA ASN A 290 11.58 15.33 -1.40
C ASN A 290 11.44 15.54 0.12
N LEU A 291 12.32 16.32 0.74
CA LEU A 291 12.24 16.63 2.17
C LEU A 291 10.96 17.43 2.50
N LEU A 292 10.60 18.41 1.68
CA LEU A 292 9.32 19.13 1.81
C LEU A 292 8.11 18.20 1.68
N THR A 293 8.17 17.27 0.71
CA THR A 293 7.11 16.25 0.53
C THR A 293 6.98 15.34 1.75
N ILE A 294 8.10 14.91 2.34
CA ILE A 294 8.09 14.10 3.56
C ILE A 294 7.46 14.91 4.71
N LEU A 295 7.88 16.15 4.92
CA LEU A 295 7.36 17.01 5.98
C LEU A 295 5.86 17.25 5.84
N ALA A 296 5.41 17.59 4.63
CA ALA A 296 4.01 17.79 4.30
C ALA A 296 3.17 16.53 4.57
N ALA A 297 3.69 15.35 4.19
CA ALA A 297 3.01 14.08 4.42
C ALA A 297 2.96 13.70 5.92
N CYS A 298 4.00 14.02 6.70
CA CYS A 298 4.01 13.78 8.16
C CYS A 298 3.04 14.71 8.90
N SER A 299 2.84 15.95 8.40
CA SER A 299 1.94 16.94 9.02
C SER A 299 0.54 17.00 8.41
N ASP A 300 0.24 16.11 7.45
CA ASP A 300 -1.03 16.09 6.70
C ASP A 300 -1.39 17.44 6.07
N SER A 301 -0.38 18.13 5.53
CA SER A 301 -0.45 19.51 5.00
C SER A 301 -0.14 19.54 3.49
N ASP A 302 -0.52 20.63 2.82
CA ASP A 302 -0.13 20.85 1.44
C ASP A 302 1.36 21.21 1.34
N VAL A 303 2.05 20.62 0.35
CA VAL A 303 3.50 20.82 0.19
C VAL A 303 3.86 22.25 -0.19
N THR A 304 2.99 22.97 -0.88
CA THR A 304 3.24 24.37 -1.28
C THR A 304 3.08 25.31 -0.09
N GLU A 305 2.15 25.00 0.82
CA GLU A 305 2.00 25.72 2.09
C GLU A 305 3.22 25.49 2.99
N VAL A 306 3.64 24.22 3.12
CA VAL A 306 4.86 23.90 3.86
C VAL A 306 6.07 24.62 3.28
N ALA A 307 6.25 24.63 1.95
CA ALA A 307 7.38 25.29 1.31
C ALA A 307 7.46 26.80 1.64
N ARG A 308 6.31 27.50 1.67
CA ARG A 308 6.25 28.94 2.04
C ARG A 308 6.79 29.21 3.44
N LEU A 309 6.57 28.29 4.40
CA LEU A 309 7.07 28.43 5.77
C LEU A 309 8.61 28.35 5.86
N TYR A 310 9.26 27.88 4.79
CA TYR A 310 10.70 27.68 4.72
C TYR A 310 11.43 28.60 3.74
N GLU A 311 10.75 29.48 3.01
CA GLU A 311 11.36 30.36 2.00
C GLU A 311 12.61 31.09 2.51
N ASN A 312 12.57 31.55 3.77
CA ASN A 312 13.67 32.30 4.40
C ASN A 312 14.51 31.45 5.37
N LYS A 313 14.37 30.12 5.31
CA LYS A 313 15.12 29.19 6.17
C LYS A 313 16.19 28.45 5.36
N GLY A 314 17.20 27.93 6.06
CA GLY A 314 18.22 27.09 5.43
C GLY A 314 17.89 25.60 5.50
N HIS A 315 18.59 24.80 4.69
CA HIS A 315 18.45 23.34 4.64
C HIS A 315 18.64 22.67 6.01
N GLY A 316 19.48 23.23 6.90
CA GLY A 316 19.68 22.71 8.25
C GLY A 316 18.39 22.72 9.09
N HIS A 317 17.60 23.81 9.03
CA HIS A 317 16.31 23.89 9.70
C HIS A 317 15.30 22.92 9.09
N LEU A 318 15.18 22.87 7.75
CA LEU A 318 14.31 21.91 7.08
C LEU A 318 14.63 20.47 7.48
N LYS A 319 15.92 20.08 7.45
CA LYS A 319 16.34 18.73 7.84
C LYS A 319 16.05 18.40 9.28
N SER A 320 16.22 19.35 10.21
CA SER A 320 15.86 19.17 11.62
C SER A 320 14.37 18.91 11.78
N ASP A 321 13.54 19.79 11.20
CA ASP A 321 12.08 19.71 11.35
C ASP A 321 11.52 18.44 10.67
N VAL A 322 12.09 18.01 9.52
CA VAL A 322 11.76 16.75 8.88
C VAL A 322 12.10 15.56 9.78
N ALA A 323 13.29 15.56 10.41
CA ALA A 323 13.68 14.48 11.30
C ALA A 323 12.76 14.37 12.53
N ASP A 324 12.40 15.50 13.11
CA ASP A 324 11.50 15.55 14.27
C ASP A 324 10.08 15.12 13.90
N ALA A 325 9.57 15.54 12.73
CA ALA A 325 8.25 15.14 12.23
C ALA A 325 8.18 13.63 11.92
N VAL A 326 9.22 13.08 11.31
CA VAL A 326 9.31 11.64 11.02
C VAL A 326 9.41 10.84 12.33
N GLU A 327 10.21 11.29 13.31
CA GLU A 327 10.27 10.63 14.61
C GLU A 327 8.93 10.65 15.32
N GLU A 328 8.25 11.80 15.36
CA GLU A 328 6.92 11.91 15.97
C GLU A 328 5.91 10.96 15.35
N LEU A 329 5.96 10.82 14.01
CA LEU A 329 5.11 9.91 13.26
C LEU A 329 5.38 8.43 13.58
N LEU A 330 6.66 8.04 13.71
CA LEU A 330 7.07 6.64 13.78
C LEU A 330 7.28 6.13 15.20
N LYS A 331 7.48 6.99 16.22
CA LYS A 331 7.79 6.57 17.61
C LYS A 331 6.73 5.65 18.21
N GLY A 332 5.45 5.97 18.01
CA GLY A 332 4.34 5.14 18.52
C GLY A 332 4.26 3.79 17.82
N PRO A 333 4.12 3.77 16.48
CA PRO A 333 4.15 2.54 15.69
C PRO A 333 5.39 1.67 15.93
N ARG A 334 6.57 2.25 16.07
CA ARG A 334 7.80 1.53 16.38
C ARG A 334 7.74 0.86 17.75
N ALA A 335 7.35 1.60 18.80
CA ALA A 335 7.25 1.04 20.14
C ALA A 335 6.24 -0.11 20.21
N GLU A 336 5.09 0.05 19.56
CA GLU A 336 4.06 -0.98 19.52
C GLU A 336 4.49 -2.19 18.66
N PHE A 337 5.20 -1.98 17.55
CA PHE A 337 5.78 -3.06 16.77
C PHE A 337 6.75 -3.91 17.59
N GLU A 338 7.69 -3.26 18.32
CA GLU A 338 8.64 -3.98 19.16
C GLU A 338 7.94 -4.75 20.29
N ARG A 339 6.83 -4.26 20.80
CA ARG A 339 6.01 -4.99 21.79
C ARG A 339 5.33 -6.20 21.14
N ILE A 340 4.56 -6.00 20.04
CA ILE A 340 3.71 -7.00 19.44
C ILE A 340 4.52 -8.11 18.77
N ARG A 341 5.66 -7.81 18.14
CA ARG A 341 6.43 -8.81 17.38
C ARG A 341 6.88 -10.01 18.21
N HIS A 342 6.96 -9.87 19.52
CA HIS A 342 7.33 -10.92 20.47
C HIS A 342 6.12 -11.70 21.00
N GLU A 343 4.91 -11.21 20.81
CA GLU A 343 3.67 -11.86 21.23
C GLU A 343 3.20 -12.89 20.20
N THR A 344 3.94 -13.99 20.07
CA THR A 344 3.74 -14.99 19.00
C THR A 344 2.35 -15.60 19.01
N GLN A 345 1.79 -15.89 20.20
CA GLN A 345 0.44 -16.46 20.34
C GLN A 345 -0.63 -15.44 19.90
N TYR A 346 -0.51 -14.19 20.33
CA TYR A 346 -1.43 -13.13 19.92
C TYR A 346 -1.46 -12.95 18.39
N LEU A 347 -0.27 -12.92 17.75
CA LEU A 347 -0.17 -12.83 16.30
C LEU A 347 -0.80 -14.05 15.60
N ALA A 348 -0.58 -15.25 16.13
CA ALA A 348 -1.18 -16.46 15.60
C ALA A 348 -2.72 -16.44 15.73
N ASP A 349 -3.25 -15.99 16.86
CA ASP A 349 -4.69 -15.91 17.10
C ASP A 349 -5.35 -14.83 16.19
N VAL A 350 -4.71 -13.70 15.99
CA VAL A 350 -5.18 -12.66 15.05
C VAL A 350 -5.19 -13.21 13.62
N ALA A 351 -4.10 -13.87 13.21
CA ALA A 351 -4.00 -14.46 11.87
C ALA A 351 -5.07 -15.54 11.62
N ALA A 352 -5.30 -16.43 12.61
CA ALA A 352 -6.29 -17.49 12.50
C ALA A 352 -7.72 -16.95 12.41
N ARG A 353 -8.10 -16.02 13.30
CA ARG A 353 -9.43 -15.37 13.26
C ARG A 353 -9.65 -14.59 11.98
N GLY A 354 -8.63 -13.86 11.51
CA GLY A 354 -8.70 -13.11 10.26
C GLY A 354 -8.88 -14.03 9.06
N ALA A 355 -8.12 -15.13 9.00
CA ALA A 355 -8.23 -16.13 7.94
C ALA A 355 -9.61 -16.78 7.91
N GLU A 356 -10.16 -17.15 9.07
CA GLU A 356 -11.50 -17.75 9.15
C GLU A 356 -12.59 -16.77 8.68
N ARG A 357 -12.56 -15.52 9.14
CA ARG A 357 -13.50 -14.48 8.69
C ARG A 357 -13.40 -14.27 7.17
N ALA A 358 -12.17 -14.18 6.65
CA ALA A 358 -11.92 -14.01 5.22
C ALA A 358 -12.41 -15.22 4.42
N ARG A 359 -12.16 -16.45 4.91
CA ARG A 359 -12.60 -17.69 4.27
C ARG A 359 -14.11 -17.77 4.18
N LEU A 360 -14.81 -17.57 5.30
CA LEU A 360 -16.29 -17.57 5.33
C LEU A 360 -16.87 -16.54 4.35
N ARG A 361 -16.31 -15.34 4.33
CA ARG A 361 -16.77 -14.26 3.45
C ARG A 361 -16.54 -14.54 1.95
N SER A 362 -15.43 -15.16 1.60
CA SER A 362 -15.14 -15.53 0.21
C SER A 362 -15.86 -16.80 -0.24
N GLU A 363 -16.17 -17.73 0.69
CA GLU A 363 -16.87 -18.98 0.39
C GLU A 363 -18.27 -18.73 -0.19
N GLU A 364 -18.98 -17.71 0.29
CA GLU A 364 -20.27 -17.28 -0.29
C GLU A 364 -20.13 -16.98 -1.79
N THR A 365 -19.02 -16.32 -2.14
CA THR A 365 -18.72 -15.97 -3.53
C THR A 365 -18.34 -17.20 -4.34
N LEU A 366 -17.45 -18.04 -3.80
CA LEU A 366 -16.96 -19.22 -4.49
C LEU A 366 -18.07 -20.26 -4.68
N GLY A 367 -18.95 -20.45 -3.69
CA GLY A 367 -20.11 -21.34 -3.81
C GLY A 367 -21.01 -20.94 -4.96
N GLU A 368 -21.28 -19.66 -5.12
CA GLU A 368 -22.07 -19.16 -6.26
C GLU A 368 -21.30 -19.25 -7.59
N VAL A 369 -19.99 -18.99 -7.58
CA VAL A 369 -19.14 -19.16 -8.77
C VAL A 369 -19.17 -20.61 -9.24
N ARG A 370 -18.95 -21.60 -8.34
CA ARG A 370 -18.98 -23.03 -8.66
C ARG A 370 -20.31 -23.44 -9.29
N LYS A 371 -21.44 -22.98 -8.74
CA LYS A 371 -22.76 -23.24 -9.33
C LYS A 371 -22.86 -22.71 -10.75
N ARG A 372 -22.42 -21.46 -11.01
CA ARG A 372 -22.51 -20.82 -12.33
C ARG A 372 -21.65 -21.48 -13.40
N ILE A 373 -20.48 -22.02 -13.01
CA ILE A 373 -19.58 -22.72 -13.92
C ILE A 373 -19.88 -24.22 -14.04
N GLY A 374 -20.82 -24.74 -13.27
CA GLY A 374 -21.23 -26.16 -13.31
C GLY A 374 -20.34 -27.11 -12.51
N LEU A 375 -19.66 -26.61 -11.45
CA LEU A 375 -18.79 -27.41 -10.56
C LEU A 375 -19.39 -27.60 -9.15
N ALA A 376 -20.65 -27.23 -8.93
CA ALA A 376 -21.41 -27.48 -7.70
C ALA A 376 -22.87 -27.78 -8.01
#